data_fc5d90a2901dd0aa9b128e5c97d56977
#
_entry.id   fc5d90a2901dd0aa9b128e5c97d56977
#
_cell.length_a   1.000
_cell.length_b   1.000
_cell.length_c   1.000
_cell.angle_alpha   90.00
_cell.angle_beta   90.00
_cell.angle_gamma   90.00
#
_symmetry.space_group_name_H-M   'P 1'
#
loop_
_entity.id
_entity.type
_entity.pdbx_description
1 polymer ?
#
loop_
_entity_poly.entity_id
_entity_poly.type
_entity_poly.pdbx_seq_one_letter_code
_entity_poly.pdbx_strand_id
1 'polypeptide(L)'
;REALQDSITWRSVQLGSQERALRETDKSVFVTDTFDVSRLFSSHLTYNKGAQLLRMIHWQIGDSLFYKGLRNYLSAPELNNSFARTSDLKFHLESTSRKDLSEFFNDWFYGTGNPHYTINWSQTGKNIDIRVKQTTNGDVDFFEMPIQLRLRNTVKQKDIILNPSSSNFNQSFVVDFAVDSIDFDPNLWVLATNEVIHTDDVNKEVLIFPNPAQEYLTLSSFGYPFSSYRIANVAGQIIAEGRFTND
;
A
#
# COMPACT_ATOMS: atom_id res chain seq x y z
N ARG A 1 -25.78 12.05 12.27
CA ARG A 1 -24.82 13.19 12.20
C ARG A 1 -23.62 12.97 13.12
N GLU A 2 -23.83 12.57 14.38
CA GLU A 2 -22.75 12.27 15.34
C GLU A 2 -21.80 11.18 14.80
N ALA A 3 -22.31 10.02 14.36
CA ALA A 3 -21.50 8.93 13.84
C ALA A 3 -20.65 9.32 12.61
N LEU A 4 -21.13 10.23 11.75
CA LEU A 4 -20.35 10.76 10.62
C LEU A 4 -19.27 11.75 11.08
N GLN A 5 -19.60 12.61 12.05
CA GLN A 5 -18.64 13.54 12.64
C GLN A 5 -17.52 12.77 13.36
N ASP A 6 -17.87 11.74 14.11
CA ASP A 6 -16.92 10.87 14.81
C ASP A 6 -16.00 10.13 13.82
N SER A 7 -16.55 9.66 12.68
CA SER A 7 -15.76 8.98 11.66
C SER A 7 -14.75 9.92 10.96
N ILE A 8 -15.14 11.17 10.68
CA ILE A 8 -14.26 12.18 10.09
C ILE A 8 -13.15 12.55 11.06
N THR A 9 -13.51 12.81 12.33
CA THR A 9 -12.55 13.14 13.39
C THR A 9 -11.57 12.01 13.59
N TRP A 10 -12.08 10.77 13.68
CA TRP A 10 -11.25 9.58 13.83
C TRP A 10 -10.27 9.41 12.66
N ARG A 11 -10.73 9.57 11.41
CA ARG A 11 -9.87 9.48 10.23
C ARG A 11 -8.76 10.53 10.25
N SER A 12 -9.07 11.75 10.63
CA SER A 12 -8.08 12.84 10.75
C SER A 12 -7.02 12.52 11.81
N VAL A 13 -7.42 11.97 12.95
CA VAL A 13 -6.51 11.53 14.01
C VAL A 13 -5.59 10.41 13.50
N GLN A 14 -6.13 9.43 12.78
CA GLN A 14 -5.34 8.33 12.24
C GLN A 14 -4.32 8.81 11.19
N LEU A 15 -4.74 9.67 10.26
CA LEU A 15 -3.83 10.28 9.29
C LEU A 15 -2.70 11.04 9.98
N GLY A 16 -3.03 11.90 10.94
CA GLY A 16 -2.01 12.63 11.69
C GLY A 16 -1.08 11.73 12.51
N SER A 17 -1.57 10.58 12.98
CA SER A 17 -0.74 9.58 13.66
C SER A 17 0.21 8.87 12.69
N GLN A 18 -0.28 8.46 11.51
CA GLN A 18 0.56 7.86 10.46
C GLN A 18 1.62 8.85 9.97
N GLU A 19 1.25 10.09 9.68
CA GLU A 19 2.20 11.13 9.26
C GLU A 19 3.33 11.33 10.28
N ARG A 20 3.00 11.32 11.59
CA ARG A 20 4.04 11.42 12.63
C ARG A 20 4.92 10.19 12.69
N ALA A 21 4.34 8.99 12.58
CA ALA A 21 5.10 7.74 12.59
C ALA A 21 6.07 7.65 11.39
N LEU A 22 5.69 8.21 10.24
CA LEU A 22 6.51 8.22 9.01
C LEU A 22 7.66 9.24 9.02
N ARG A 23 7.75 10.12 10.03
CA ARG A 23 8.81 11.16 10.09
C ARG A 23 10.15 10.65 10.59
N GLU A 24 10.17 9.57 11.37
CA GLU A 24 11.39 8.99 11.92
C GLU A 24 11.50 7.53 11.47
N THR A 25 12.36 7.27 10.47
CA THR A 25 12.44 5.98 9.79
C THR A 25 13.76 5.26 10.04
N ASP A 26 14.75 5.95 10.57
CA ASP A 26 16.09 5.45 10.86
C ASP A 26 16.22 4.69 12.18
N LYS A 27 15.11 4.60 12.94
CA LYS A 27 15.06 3.90 14.23
C LYS A 27 13.85 2.98 14.33
N SER A 28 14.03 1.91 15.12
CA SER A 28 12.98 0.94 15.42
C SER A 28 12.04 1.43 16.54
N VAL A 29 10.91 0.78 16.74
CA VAL A 29 10.07 0.99 17.94
C VAL A 29 10.76 0.47 19.20
N PHE A 30 11.55 -0.60 19.04
CA PHE A 30 12.32 -1.17 20.12
C PHE A 30 13.38 -0.17 20.65
N VAL A 31 13.42 -0.02 21.97
CA VAL A 31 14.36 0.90 22.65
C VAL A 31 15.55 0.11 23.17
N THR A 32 16.73 0.40 22.66
CA THR A 32 18.00 -0.23 23.10
C THR A 32 18.62 0.52 24.29
N ASP A 33 18.54 1.85 24.30
CA ASP A 33 19.04 2.69 25.40
C ASP A 33 17.88 3.14 26.29
N THR A 34 17.77 2.49 27.44
CA THR A 34 16.75 2.80 28.46
C THR A 34 17.07 4.01 29.33
N PHE A 35 18.25 4.63 29.17
CA PHE A 35 18.62 5.87 29.85
C PHE A 35 18.27 7.12 29.03
N ASP A 36 18.04 7.00 27.72
CA ASP A 36 17.56 8.09 26.87
C ASP A 36 16.06 8.29 27.07
N VAL A 37 15.71 9.19 27.97
CA VAL A 37 14.31 9.52 28.31
C VAL A 37 13.56 10.07 27.09
N SER A 38 14.23 10.84 26.24
CA SER A 38 13.60 11.39 25.02
C SER A 38 13.24 10.29 24.04
N ARG A 39 14.09 9.27 23.92
CA ARG A 39 13.83 8.09 23.09
C ARG A 39 12.72 7.21 23.66
N LEU A 40 12.69 6.99 24.97
CA LEU A 40 11.62 6.23 25.65
C LEU A 40 10.23 6.82 25.40
N PHE A 41 10.12 8.14 25.36
CA PHE A 41 8.89 8.89 25.16
C PHE A 41 8.78 9.52 23.77
N SER A 42 9.46 8.93 22.75
CA SER A 42 9.38 9.43 21.39
C SER A 42 7.94 9.47 20.89
N SER A 43 7.47 10.66 20.50
CA SER A 43 6.16 10.84 19.91
C SER A 43 6.03 10.07 18.59
N HIS A 44 7.09 10.00 17.78
CA HIS A 44 7.08 9.37 16.47
C HIS A 44 7.08 7.84 16.57
N LEU A 45 7.99 7.30 17.36
CA LEU A 45 8.24 5.86 17.45
C LEU A 45 7.39 5.18 18.52
N THR A 46 7.61 5.55 19.78
CA THR A 46 6.97 4.83 20.90
C THR A 46 5.45 4.98 20.87
N TYR A 47 4.94 6.19 20.64
CA TYR A 47 3.50 6.43 20.65
C TYR A 47 2.87 6.19 19.28
N ASN A 48 3.25 6.95 18.25
CA ASN A 48 2.50 6.89 16.98
C ASN A 48 2.80 5.61 16.19
N LYS A 49 4.09 5.24 15.99
CA LYS A 49 4.42 3.97 15.31
C LYS A 49 3.97 2.76 16.13
N GLY A 50 4.16 2.77 17.46
CA GLY A 50 3.67 1.71 18.35
C GLY A 50 2.15 1.51 18.29
N ALA A 51 1.37 2.59 18.31
CA ALA A 51 -0.08 2.52 18.13
C ALA A 51 -0.48 1.97 16.76
N GLN A 52 0.25 2.37 15.71
CA GLN A 52 0.01 1.88 14.36
C GLN A 52 0.33 0.38 14.22
N LEU A 53 1.38 -0.12 14.88
CA LEU A 53 1.68 -1.55 14.91
C LEU A 53 0.53 -2.38 15.50
N LEU A 54 -0.05 -1.93 16.61
CA LEU A 54 -1.22 -2.59 17.19
C LEU A 54 -2.41 -2.61 16.23
N ARG A 55 -2.62 -1.52 15.49
CA ARG A 55 -3.65 -1.42 14.48
C ARG A 55 -3.40 -2.39 13.31
N MET A 56 -2.16 -2.53 12.87
CA MET A 56 -1.76 -3.46 11.83
C MET A 56 -1.95 -4.92 12.26
N ILE A 57 -1.59 -5.26 13.49
CA ILE A 57 -1.88 -6.60 14.05
C ILE A 57 -3.39 -6.84 14.11
N HIS A 58 -4.17 -5.85 14.54
CA HIS A 58 -5.63 -5.93 14.54
C HIS A 58 -6.18 -6.26 13.14
N TRP A 59 -5.67 -5.60 12.09
CA TRP A 59 -6.02 -5.90 10.70
C TRP A 59 -5.66 -7.33 10.30
N GLN A 60 -4.46 -7.80 10.65
CA GLN A 60 -4.00 -9.14 10.31
C GLN A 60 -4.78 -10.27 10.96
N ILE A 61 -5.13 -10.14 12.23
CA ILE A 61 -5.77 -11.23 12.99
C ILE A 61 -7.27 -11.08 13.13
N GLY A 62 -7.80 -9.90 12.81
CA GLY A 62 -9.23 -9.59 12.86
C GLY A 62 -9.72 -9.17 14.24
N ASP A 63 -10.85 -8.47 14.23
CA ASP A 63 -11.43 -7.77 15.38
C ASP A 63 -11.63 -8.68 16.61
N SER A 64 -12.32 -9.78 16.45
CA SER A 64 -12.69 -10.69 17.54
C SER A 64 -11.46 -11.28 18.25
N LEU A 65 -10.49 -11.77 17.47
CA LEU A 65 -9.28 -12.41 18.01
C LEU A 65 -8.32 -11.39 18.62
N PHE A 66 -8.22 -10.20 18.03
CA PHE A 66 -7.39 -9.12 18.56
C PHE A 66 -7.84 -8.72 19.96
N TYR A 67 -9.13 -8.36 20.14
CA TYR A 67 -9.62 -7.97 21.44
C TYR A 67 -9.67 -9.12 22.46
N LYS A 68 -9.86 -10.35 21.99
CA LYS A 68 -9.74 -11.52 22.88
C LYS A 68 -8.29 -11.70 23.36
N GLY A 69 -7.30 -11.57 22.45
CA GLY A 69 -5.89 -11.65 22.80
C GLY A 69 -5.45 -10.57 23.77
N LEU A 70 -5.90 -9.32 23.55
CA LEU A 70 -5.65 -8.22 24.49
C LEU A 70 -6.27 -8.47 25.88
N ARG A 71 -7.51 -8.97 25.95
CA ARG A 71 -8.11 -9.33 27.23
C ARG A 71 -7.32 -10.43 27.95
N ASN A 72 -6.90 -11.46 27.23
CA ASN A 72 -6.07 -12.52 27.80
C ASN A 72 -4.75 -11.97 28.34
N TYR A 73 -4.09 -11.09 27.59
CA TYR A 73 -2.87 -10.41 28.03
C TYR A 73 -3.09 -9.57 29.32
N LEU A 74 -4.14 -8.74 29.33
CA LEU A 74 -4.42 -7.85 30.47
C LEU A 74 -4.92 -8.60 31.73
N SER A 75 -5.46 -9.81 31.57
CA SER A 75 -5.96 -10.62 32.68
C SER A 75 -5.02 -11.76 33.07
N ALA A 76 -3.83 -11.83 32.46
CA ALA A 76 -2.85 -12.88 32.74
C ALA A 76 -2.33 -12.75 34.18
N PRO A 77 -2.50 -13.79 35.05
CA PRO A 77 -2.13 -13.69 36.47
C PRO A 77 -0.66 -13.38 36.68
N GLU A 78 0.21 -13.88 35.82
CA GLU A 78 1.66 -13.69 35.85
C GLU A 78 2.08 -12.23 35.53
N LEU A 79 1.21 -11.48 34.84
CA LEU A 79 1.45 -10.07 34.51
C LEU A 79 0.75 -9.11 35.49
N ASN A 80 -0.14 -9.62 36.35
CA ASN A 80 -0.90 -8.82 37.28
C ASN A 80 0.01 -8.25 38.39
N ASN A 81 0.06 -6.92 38.47
CA ASN A 81 0.95 -6.18 39.40
C ASN A 81 2.45 -6.51 39.17
N SER A 82 2.84 -6.85 37.94
CA SER A 82 4.19 -7.22 37.56
C SER A 82 4.64 -6.40 36.35
N PHE A 83 5.80 -6.76 35.79
CA PHE A 83 6.34 -6.15 34.57
C PHE A 83 5.92 -6.98 33.35
N ALA A 84 5.50 -6.28 32.30
CA ALA A 84 5.18 -6.90 31.01
C ALA A 84 6.23 -6.53 29.97
N ARG A 85 6.48 -7.45 29.04
CA ARG A 85 7.36 -7.28 27.89
C ARG A 85 6.57 -7.38 26.59
N THR A 86 7.11 -6.89 25.50
CA THR A 86 6.50 -7.05 24.17
C THR A 86 6.30 -8.52 23.80
N SER A 87 7.20 -9.43 24.26
CA SER A 87 7.05 -10.87 24.08
C SER A 87 5.79 -11.45 24.73
N ASP A 88 5.34 -10.88 25.85
CA ASP A 88 4.15 -11.34 26.55
C ASP A 88 2.88 -10.96 25.75
N LEU A 89 2.84 -9.75 25.25
CA LEU A 89 1.78 -9.32 24.33
C LEU A 89 1.73 -10.21 23.07
N LYS A 90 2.89 -10.42 22.42
CA LYS A 90 3.02 -11.29 21.26
C LYS A 90 2.49 -12.67 21.56
N PHE A 91 2.92 -13.31 22.65
CA PHE A 91 2.48 -14.64 23.08
C PHE A 91 0.95 -14.76 23.20
N HIS A 92 0.30 -13.79 23.85
CA HIS A 92 -1.16 -13.80 24.01
C HIS A 92 -1.92 -13.60 22.70
N LEU A 93 -1.41 -12.76 21.81
CA LEU A 93 -1.99 -12.54 20.48
C LEU A 93 -1.84 -13.78 19.59
N GLU A 94 -0.65 -14.39 19.56
CA GLU A 94 -0.38 -15.63 18.80
C GLU A 94 -1.18 -16.81 19.33
N SER A 95 -1.17 -17.04 20.66
CA SER A 95 -1.93 -18.12 21.30
C SER A 95 -3.43 -18.00 21.02
N THR A 96 -3.95 -16.79 20.94
CA THR A 96 -5.38 -16.53 20.70
C THR A 96 -5.73 -16.65 19.22
N SER A 97 -4.89 -16.09 18.33
CA SER A 97 -5.16 -16.05 16.88
C SER A 97 -4.69 -17.31 16.15
N ARG A 98 -3.76 -18.06 16.72
CA ARG A 98 -3.02 -19.17 16.09
C ARG A 98 -2.25 -18.72 14.84
N LYS A 99 -1.90 -17.45 14.75
CA LYS A 99 -1.03 -16.89 13.72
C LYS A 99 0.34 -16.62 14.32
N ASP A 100 1.38 -16.96 13.59
CA ASP A 100 2.75 -16.54 13.89
C ASP A 100 2.89 -15.04 13.54
N LEU A 101 3.31 -14.24 14.50
CA LEU A 101 3.58 -12.83 14.36
C LEU A 101 5.08 -12.51 14.44
N SER A 102 5.94 -13.55 14.40
CA SER A 102 7.38 -13.39 14.59
C SER A 102 7.98 -12.46 13.54
N GLU A 103 7.67 -12.67 12.26
CA GLU A 103 8.15 -11.84 11.17
C GLU A 103 7.60 -10.42 11.27
N PHE A 104 6.32 -10.27 11.58
CA PHE A 104 5.73 -8.95 11.82
C PHE A 104 6.49 -8.16 12.91
N PHE A 105 6.82 -8.79 14.05
CA PHE A 105 7.57 -8.12 15.11
C PHE A 105 9.02 -7.84 14.71
N ASN A 106 9.66 -8.75 13.99
CA ASN A 106 11.03 -8.53 13.49
C ASN A 106 11.09 -7.32 12.58
N ASP A 107 10.18 -7.19 11.63
CA ASP A 107 10.17 -6.12 10.65
C ASP A 107 9.71 -4.78 11.24
N TRP A 108 8.57 -4.80 11.92
CA TRP A 108 7.89 -3.58 12.30
C TRP A 108 8.25 -3.04 13.69
N PHE A 109 8.63 -3.93 14.63
CA PHE A 109 8.96 -3.54 16.00
C PHE A 109 10.47 -3.43 16.21
N TYR A 110 11.25 -4.41 15.72
CA TYR A 110 12.71 -4.42 15.84
C TYR A 110 13.42 -3.79 14.66
N GLY A 111 12.88 -3.91 13.45
CA GLY A 111 13.42 -3.34 12.23
C GLY A 111 13.16 -1.84 12.10
N THR A 112 13.88 -1.21 11.17
CA THR A 112 13.78 0.20 10.84
C THR A 112 13.13 0.41 9.48
N GLY A 113 12.64 1.62 9.25
CA GLY A 113 12.02 1.99 7.98
C GLY A 113 10.53 1.76 7.91
N ASN A 114 10.02 1.98 6.69
CA ASN A 114 8.63 1.78 6.30
C ASN A 114 8.57 1.44 4.81
N PRO A 115 7.56 0.69 4.35
CA PRO A 115 7.39 0.41 2.94
C PRO A 115 6.83 1.61 2.17
N HIS A 116 7.23 1.69 0.91
CA HIS A 116 6.58 2.48 -0.12
C HIS A 116 6.03 1.55 -1.19
N TYR A 117 4.74 1.66 -1.49
CA TYR A 117 4.07 0.84 -2.49
C TYR A 117 3.84 1.63 -3.78
N THR A 118 4.38 1.16 -4.90
CA THR A 118 3.99 1.59 -6.24
C THR A 118 3.02 0.56 -6.81
N ILE A 119 1.79 0.97 -7.05
CA ILE A 119 0.71 0.11 -7.53
C ILE A 119 0.37 0.50 -8.95
N ASN A 120 0.75 -0.35 -9.91
CA ASN A 120 0.38 -0.20 -11.31
C ASN A 120 -0.82 -1.09 -11.61
N TRP A 121 -1.83 -0.55 -12.27
CA TRP A 121 -3.00 -1.32 -12.65
C TRP A 121 -3.47 -1.00 -14.07
N SER A 122 -4.10 -1.98 -14.69
CA SER A 122 -4.77 -1.83 -15.99
C SER A 122 -6.04 -2.68 -16.01
N GLN A 123 -6.99 -2.32 -16.85
CA GLN A 123 -8.22 -3.09 -17.01
C GLN A 123 -8.50 -3.40 -18.47
N THR A 124 -8.72 -4.68 -18.76
CA THR A 124 -9.16 -5.16 -20.09
C THR A 124 -10.49 -5.89 -19.95
N GLY A 125 -11.57 -5.27 -20.37
CA GLY A 125 -12.92 -5.79 -20.17
C GLY A 125 -13.25 -5.91 -18.69
N LYS A 126 -13.48 -7.15 -18.21
CA LYS A 126 -13.76 -7.43 -16.79
C LYS A 126 -12.52 -7.80 -15.99
N ASN A 127 -11.38 -7.99 -16.63
CA ASN A 127 -10.15 -8.36 -15.94
C ASN A 127 -9.36 -7.11 -15.56
N ILE A 128 -9.00 -7.00 -14.31
CA ILE A 128 -8.09 -5.98 -13.78
C ILE A 128 -6.78 -6.66 -13.34
N ASP A 129 -5.68 -6.16 -13.84
CA ASP A 129 -4.33 -6.62 -13.51
C ASP A 129 -3.67 -5.59 -12.60
N ILE A 130 -3.19 -6.03 -11.45
CA ILE A 130 -2.56 -5.19 -10.44
C ILE A 130 -1.14 -5.69 -10.20
N ARG A 131 -0.17 -4.79 -10.34
CA ARG A 131 1.23 -5.01 -10.03
C ARG A 131 1.63 -4.12 -8.87
N VAL A 132 2.16 -4.74 -7.84
CA VAL A 132 2.63 -4.06 -6.63
C VAL A 132 4.14 -4.18 -6.58
N LYS A 133 4.82 -3.05 -6.49
CA LYS A 133 6.24 -2.98 -6.16
C LYS A 133 6.38 -2.35 -4.79
N GLN A 134 7.11 -3.01 -3.90
CA GLN A 134 7.49 -2.46 -2.61
C GLN A 134 8.96 -2.06 -2.63
N THR A 135 9.26 -0.86 -2.15
CA THR A 135 10.58 -0.40 -1.77
C THR A 135 10.57 0.00 -0.30
N THR A 136 11.70 0.02 0.35
CA THR A 136 11.83 0.34 1.76
C THR A 136 12.87 1.43 1.99
N ASN A 137 12.81 2.11 3.12
CA ASN A 137 13.72 3.20 3.48
C ASN A 137 14.48 2.94 4.78
N GLY A 138 14.64 1.67 5.18
CA GLY A 138 15.34 1.23 6.38
C GLY A 138 16.15 -0.05 6.13
N ASP A 139 16.37 -0.82 7.18
CA ASP A 139 17.12 -2.08 7.16
C ASP A 139 16.28 -3.31 6.81
N VAL A 140 14.95 -3.17 6.75
CA VAL A 140 14.04 -4.24 6.34
C VAL A 140 13.90 -4.25 4.83
N ASP A 141 14.23 -5.38 4.20
CA ASP A 141 14.16 -5.53 2.74
C ASP A 141 12.74 -5.62 2.20
N PHE A 142 11.84 -6.24 2.96
CA PHE A 142 10.44 -6.43 2.58
C PHE A 142 9.55 -6.51 3.84
N PHE A 143 8.50 -5.71 3.86
CA PHE A 143 7.47 -5.74 4.93
C PHE A 143 6.30 -6.59 4.47
N GLU A 144 6.14 -7.78 5.06
CA GLU A 144 5.00 -8.64 4.75
C GLU A 144 3.74 -8.13 5.45
N MET A 145 2.79 -7.62 4.66
CA MET A 145 1.53 -7.08 5.17
C MET A 145 0.41 -7.21 4.13
N PRO A 146 -0.80 -7.67 4.53
CA PRO A 146 -1.96 -7.55 3.66
C PRO A 146 -2.27 -6.07 3.39
N ILE A 147 -2.53 -5.73 2.14
CA ILE A 147 -2.91 -4.38 1.72
C ILE A 147 -4.32 -4.39 1.14
N GLN A 148 -5.10 -3.40 1.53
CA GLN A 148 -6.46 -3.20 1.02
C GLN A 148 -6.43 -2.19 -0.11
N LEU A 149 -7.07 -2.54 -1.22
CA LEU A 149 -7.32 -1.61 -2.32
C LEU A 149 -8.83 -1.47 -2.52
N ARG A 150 -9.28 -0.24 -2.77
CA ARG A 150 -10.66 0.04 -3.17
C ARG A 150 -10.71 0.45 -4.62
N LEU A 151 -11.28 -0.43 -5.42
CA LEU A 151 -11.58 -0.19 -6.83
C LEU A 151 -12.91 0.55 -6.91
N ARG A 152 -12.98 1.65 -7.64
CA ARG A 152 -14.22 2.41 -7.74
C ARG A 152 -14.42 3.10 -9.09
N ASN A 153 -15.69 3.40 -9.37
CA ASN A 153 -16.10 4.40 -10.33
C ASN A 153 -17.17 5.33 -9.68
N THR A 154 -17.85 6.13 -10.47
CA THR A 154 -18.87 7.07 -9.97
C THR A 154 -20.07 6.41 -9.31
N VAL A 155 -20.32 5.10 -9.54
CA VAL A 155 -21.53 4.37 -9.11
C VAL A 155 -21.22 3.21 -8.19
N LYS A 156 -20.14 2.47 -8.46
CA LYS A 156 -19.78 1.22 -7.77
C LYS A 156 -18.43 1.30 -7.11
N GLN A 157 -18.27 0.54 -6.05
CA GLN A 157 -16.97 0.27 -5.43
C GLN A 157 -16.83 -1.19 -5.02
N LYS A 158 -15.61 -1.69 -5.00
CA LYS A 158 -15.26 -3.04 -4.55
C LYS A 158 -13.91 -3.00 -3.82
N ASP A 159 -13.89 -3.48 -2.59
CA ASP A 159 -12.66 -3.66 -1.83
C ASP A 159 -12.06 -5.04 -2.14
N ILE A 160 -10.75 -5.07 -2.34
CA ILE A 160 -9.94 -6.28 -2.49
C ILE A 160 -8.79 -6.24 -1.51
N ILE A 161 -8.31 -7.42 -1.13
CA ILE A 161 -7.15 -7.56 -0.26
C ILE A 161 -6.07 -8.32 -1.03
N LEU A 162 -4.89 -7.74 -1.11
CA LEU A 162 -3.70 -8.36 -1.65
C LEU A 162 -2.84 -8.86 -0.48
N ASN A 163 -2.17 -9.99 -0.68
CA ASN A 163 -1.21 -10.54 0.27
C ASN A 163 0.15 -10.69 -0.44
N PRO A 164 0.91 -9.59 -0.59
CA PRO A 164 2.21 -9.64 -1.23
C PRO A 164 3.16 -10.53 -0.42
N SER A 165 3.83 -11.46 -1.11
CA SER A 165 4.85 -12.34 -0.55
C SER A 165 6.27 -11.99 -1.01
N SER A 166 6.40 -10.91 -1.76
CA SER A 166 7.69 -10.39 -2.24
C SER A 166 7.55 -8.93 -2.65
N SER A 167 8.68 -8.25 -2.82
CA SER A 167 8.76 -6.84 -3.25
C SER A 167 8.19 -6.58 -4.65
N ASN A 168 8.01 -7.62 -5.46
CA ASN A 168 7.33 -7.54 -6.76
C ASN A 168 6.22 -8.59 -6.78
N PHE A 169 4.99 -8.15 -6.72
CA PHE A 169 3.80 -9.00 -6.62
C PHE A 169 2.78 -8.63 -7.68
N ASN A 170 2.16 -9.64 -8.29
CA ASN A 170 1.14 -9.45 -9.33
C ASN A 170 -0.09 -10.27 -9.01
N GLN A 171 -1.26 -9.70 -9.21
CA GLN A 171 -2.52 -10.43 -9.07
C GLN A 171 -3.59 -9.84 -9.98
N SER A 172 -4.40 -10.73 -10.58
CA SER A 172 -5.52 -10.35 -11.43
C SER A 172 -6.85 -10.65 -10.74
N PHE A 173 -7.85 -9.82 -11.03
CA PHE A 173 -9.21 -9.95 -10.48
C PHE A 173 -10.25 -9.76 -11.57
N VAL A 174 -11.43 -10.31 -11.34
CA VAL A 174 -12.61 -10.04 -12.17
C VAL A 174 -13.48 -8.99 -11.47
N VAL A 175 -13.82 -7.93 -12.21
CA VAL A 175 -14.66 -6.83 -11.77
C VAL A 175 -15.78 -6.62 -12.79
N ASP A 176 -16.99 -6.40 -12.31
CA ASP A 176 -18.19 -6.28 -13.15
C ASP A 176 -18.51 -4.83 -13.59
N PHE A 177 -17.57 -3.92 -13.38
CA PHE A 177 -17.68 -2.51 -13.76
C PHE A 177 -16.32 -1.97 -14.26
N ALA A 178 -16.37 -0.89 -15.05
CA ALA A 178 -15.19 -0.13 -15.42
C ALA A 178 -14.67 0.63 -14.18
N VAL A 179 -13.39 0.45 -13.87
CA VAL A 179 -12.72 1.11 -12.72
C VAL A 179 -12.14 2.43 -13.19
N ASP A 180 -12.50 3.52 -12.51
CA ASP A 180 -11.97 4.86 -12.79
C ASP A 180 -10.74 5.17 -11.93
N SER A 181 -10.71 4.61 -10.71
CA SER A 181 -9.61 4.84 -9.76
C SER A 181 -9.48 3.71 -8.74
N ILE A 182 -8.28 3.59 -8.17
CA ILE A 182 -7.98 2.70 -7.06
C ILE A 182 -7.46 3.54 -5.89
N ASP A 183 -8.09 3.39 -4.72
CA ASP A 183 -7.59 3.97 -3.46
C ASP A 183 -6.76 2.92 -2.71
N PHE A 184 -5.55 3.28 -2.34
CA PHE A 184 -4.70 2.46 -1.47
C PHE A 184 -5.16 2.63 -0.01
N ASP A 185 -5.26 1.52 0.69
CA ASP A 185 -5.56 1.44 2.12
C ASP A 185 -6.63 2.45 2.59
N PRO A 186 -7.84 2.37 2.06
CA PRO A 186 -8.89 3.35 2.33
C PRO A 186 -9.27 3.44 3.82
N ASN A 187 -8.93 2.42 4.59
CA ASN A 187 -9.22 2.33 6.03
C ASN A 187 -8.00 2.63 6.92
N LEU A 188 -6.85 3.01 6.35
CA LEU A 188 -5.63 3.39 7.07
C LEU A 188 -5.11 2.27 8.00
N TRP A 189 -5.10 1.04 7.50
CA TRP A 189 -4.58 -0.10 8.25
C TRP A 189 -3.06 -0.15 8.29
N VAL A 190 -2.40 0.18 7.17
CA VAL A 190 -0.96 -0.06 6.97
C VAL A 190 -0.17 1.24 7.10
N LEU A 191 0.94 1.19 7.83
CA LEU A 191 1.88 2.31 7.91
C LEU A 191 2.79 2.30 6.67
N ALA A 192 2.41 3.03 5.63
CA ALA A 192 3.12 3.05 4.36
C ALA A 192 2.92 4.38 3.63
N THR A 193 3.82 4.66 2.70
CA THR A 193 3.56 5.61 1.62
C THR A 193 3.18 4.86 0.34
N ASN A 194 2.49 5.53 -0.58
CA ASN A 194 2.07 4.86 -1.81
C ASN A 194 1.98 5.80 -2.99
N GLU A 195 2.04 5.21 -4.18
CA GLU A 195 1.70 5.79 -5.45
C GLU A 195 0.83 4.79 -6.23
N VAL A 196 -0.29 5.25 -6.79
CA VAL A 196 -1.19 4.41 -7.59
C VAL A 196 -1.22 4.97 -9.01
N ILE A 197 -0.86 4.13 -9.98
CA ILE A 197 -0.67 4.51 -11.38
C ILE A 197 -1.58 3.65 -12.25
N HIS A 198 -2.43 4.30 -13.03
CA HIS A 198 -3.16 3.62 -14.10
C HIS A 198 -2.22 3.44 -15.30
N THR A 199 -1.95 2.21 -15.68
CA THR A 199 -0.90 1.92 -16.69
C THR A 199 -1.29 2.40 -18.10
N ASP A 200 -2.58 2.49 -18.36
CA ASP A 200 -3.09 3.03 -19.63
C ASP A 200 -2.81 4.54 -19.78
N ASP A 201 -2.57 5.24 -18.67
CA ASP A 201 -2.19 6.66 -18.67
C ASP A 201 -0.69 6.88 -18.89
N VAL A 202 0.15 5.91 -18.51
CA VAL A 202 1.62 6.01 -18.58
C VAL A 202 2.14 5.63 -19.97
N ASN A 203 1.42 4.77 -20.71
CA ASN A 203 1.88 4.22 -21.98
C ASN A 203 1.39 4.98 -23.22
N LYS A 204 0.98 6.24 -23.07
CA LYS A 204 0.61 7.10 -24.20
C LYS A 204 1.79 7.82 -24.86
N GLU A 205 3.02 7.55 -24.46
CA GLU A 205 4.17 8.09 -25.17
C GLU A 205 4.38 7.35 -26.49
N VAL A 206 4.02 8.04 -27.55
CA VAL A 206 4.37 7.64 -28.92
C VAL A 206 5.69 8.32 -29.26
N LEU A 207 6.74 7.51 -29.41
CA LEU A 207 8.00 8.02 -29.92
C LEU A 207 7.92 8.11 -31.44
N ILE A 208 8.22 9.29 -31.96
CA ILE A 208 8.22 9.58 -33.40
C ILE A 208 9.65 9.96 -33.79
N PHE A 209 10.27 9.17 -34.62
CA PHE A 209 11.65 9.40 -35.06
C PHE A 209 11.89 8.91 -36.50
N PRO A 210 12.85 9.49 -37.26
CA PRO A 210 13.55 10.71 -36.91
C PRO A 210 12.63 11.93 -36.99
N ASN A 211 12.95 12.96 -36.20
CA ASN A 211 12.24 14.24 -36.29
C ASN A 211 13.27 15.38 -36.37
N PRO A 212 13.37 16.09 -37.52
CA PRO A 212 12.50 15.96 -38.71
C PRO A 212 12.74 14.69 -39.55
N ALA A 213 11.67 14.14 -40.12
CA ALA A 213 11.71 13.02 -41.03
C ALA A 213 12.02 13.46 -42.48
N GLN A 214 12.78 12.67 -43.24
CA GLN A 214 13.05 12.92 -44.64
C GLN A 214 12.38 11.88 -45.59
N GLU A 215 12.64 10.59 -45.37
CA GLU A 215 12.13 9.52 -46.23
C GLU A 215 11.14 8.61 -45.54
N TYR A 216 11.34 8.39 -44.24
CA TYR A 216 10.47 7.52 -43.43
C TYR A 216 10.30 8.08 -42.03
N LEU A 217 9.23 7.65 -41.38
CA LEU A 217 8.87 8.00 -39.99
C LEU A 217 8.59 6.72 -39.25
N THR A 218 9.29 6.50 -38.16
CA THR A 218 9.03 5.39 -37.24
C THR A 218 8.16 5.84 -36.10
N LEU A 219 7.07 5.11 -35.86
CA LEU A 219 6.21 5.24 -34.70
C LEU A 219 6.50 4.09 -33.75
N SER A 220 6.91 4.37 -32.55
CA SER A 220 7.12 3.37 -31.51
C SER A 220 6.21 3.67 -30.32
N SER A 221 5.46 2.67 -29.84
CA SER A 221 4.73 2.75 -28.60
C SER A 221 5.18 1.65 -27.67
N PHE A 222 5.32 1.97 -26.39
CA PHE A 222 5.55 0.95 -25.37
C PHE A 222 4.19 0.37 -24.93
N GLY A 223 3.88 -0.86 -25.41
CA GLY A 223 2.79 -1.68 -24.87
C GLY A 223 1.45 -1.66 -25.61
N TYR A 224 1.27 -0.86 -26.67
CA TYR A 224 0.04 -0.86 -27.48
C TYR A 224 0.35 -0.99 -28.96
N PRO A 225 -0.26 -1.95 -29.66
CA PRO A 225 -0.20 -1.98 -31.11
C PRO A 225 -1.02 -0.80 -31.68
N PHE A 226 -0.43 -0.03 -32.56
CA PHE A 226 -1.18 0.92 -33.35
C PHE A 226 -2.12 0.18 -34.29
N SER A 227 -3.38 0.57 -34.31
CA SER A 227 -4.36 0.04 -35.28
C SER A 227 -4.43 0.88 -36.55
N SER A 228 -4.20 2.18 -36.44
CA SER A 228 -4.24 3.13 -37.54
C SER A 228 -3.45 4.40 -37.25
N TYR A 229 -3.11 5.13 -38.28
CA TYR A 229 -2.51 6.46 -38.19
C TYR A 229 -3.20 7.45 -39.09
N ARG A 230 -3.09 8.74 -38.75
CA ARG A 230 -3.50 9.88 -39.55
C ARG A 230 -2.49 10.97 -39.39
N ILE A 231 -1.95 11.49 -40.47
CA ILE A 231 -0.98 12.58 -40.52
C ILE A 231 -1.69 13.80 -41.09
N ALA A 232 -1.65 14.90 -40.39
CA ALA A 232 -2.20 16.18 -40.84
C ALA A 232 -1.10 17.23 -40.87
N ASN A 233 -1.23 18.21 -41.77
CA ASN A 233 -0.38 19.39 -41.77
C ASN A 233 -0.81 20.40 -40.69
N VAL A 234 -0.06 21.47 -40.52
CA VAL A 234 -0.32 22.53 -39.53
C VAL A 234 -1.67 23.24 -39.73
N ALA A 235 -2.28 23.15 -40.91
CA ALA A 235 -3.60 23.66 -41.22
C ALA A 235 -4.73 22.68 -40.94
N GLY A 236 -4.40 21.46 -40.40
CA GLY A 236 -5.36 20.41 -40.07
C GLY A 236 -5.78 19.56 -41.27
N GLN A 237 -5.20 19.73 -42.45
CA GLN A 237 -5.51 18.93 -43.61
C GLN A 237 -4.81 17.58 -43.51
N ILE A 238 -5.56 16.50 -43.74
CA ILE A 238 -5.03 15.13 -43.70
C ILE A 238 -4.18 14.93 -44.98
N ILE A 239 -2.91 14.58 -44.79
CA ILE A 239 -1.95 14.32 -45.85
C ILE A 239 -1.64 12.83 -46.03
N ALA A 240 -1.86 12.03 -44.98
CA ALA A 240 -1.77 10.56 -45.05
C ALA A 240 -2.61 9.91 -43.97
N GLU A 241 -3.18 8.75 -44.27
CA GLU A 241 -3.80 7.88 -43.27
C GLU A 241 -3.64 6.40 -43.69
N GLY A 242 -3.64 5.51 -42.69
CA GLY A 242 -3.52 4.09 -42.94
C GLY A 242 -3.78 3.23 -41.72
N ARG A 243 -3.74 1.92 -41.92
CA ARG A 243 -3.83 0.92 -40.84
C ARG A 243 -2.53 0.14 -40.77
N PHE A 244 -2.15 -0.21 -39.54
CA PHE A 244 -1.06 -1.13 -39.31
C PHE A 244 -1.58 -2.57 -39.47
N THR A 245 -0.89 -3.36 -40.30
CA THR A 245 -1.11 -4.82 -40.35
C THR A 245 -0.12 -5.47 -39.41
N ASN A 246 -0.59 -6.32 -38.51
CA ASN A 246 0.30 -7.18 -37.74
C ASN A 246 0.81 -8.27 -38.68
N ASP A 247 2.04 -8.16 -39.11
CA ASP A 247 2.79 -9.25 -39.75
C ASP A 247 3.52 -10.07 -38.69
#